data_bf13d0c9e4de3b6b242abd591a46e453
#
_entry.id   bf13d0c9e4de3b6b242abd591a46e453
#
_cell.length_a   1.000
_cell.length_b   1.000
_cell.length_c   1.000
_cell.angle_alpha   90.00
_cell.angle_beta   90.00
_cell.angle_gamma   90.00
#
_symmetry.space_group_name_H-M   'P 1'
#
loop_
_entity.id
_entity.type
_entity.pdbx_description
1 polymer ?
#
loop_
_entity_poly.entity_id
_entity_poly.type
_entity_poly.pdbx_seq_one_letter_code
_entity_poly.pdbx_strand_id
1 'polypeptide(L)'
;MLLERFIRYVKIDTESDDSSSLTPSTSKQFDLLNVLKSELDELRVKNELTKSGRLYAFVPGNEKLDPIGLCAHVDTAPDFTGKNVNPEVVKNYDGKTKILGKSGRFLDVKEYPILTKFAGKTLIFTDGTTLLGADDKAGVSIIMEVVENVLKL
;
A
#
# COMPACT_ATOMS: atom_id res chain seq x y z
N MET A 1 4.10 1.72 -13.30
CA MET A 1 4.23 3.06 -12.67
C MET A 1 3.69 3.04 -11.25
N LEU A 2 4.28 3.81 -10.33
CA LEU A 2 3.96 3.79 -8.88
C LEU A 2 2.45 3.89 -8.56
N LEU A 3 1.75 4.85 -9.18
CA LEU A 3 0.31 5.06 -8.96
C LEU A 3 -0.53 3.83 -9.33
N GLU A 4 -0.28 3.22 -10.47
CA GLU A 4 -1.02 2.03 -10.93
C GLU A 4 -0.78 0.83 -10.02
N ARG A 5 0.47 0.66 -9.56
CA ARG A 5 0.85 -0.36 -8.59
C ARG A 5 0.09 -0.17 -7.27
N PHE A 6 0.11 1.04 -6.71
CA PHE A 6 -0.63 1.38 -5.50
C PHE A 6 -2.14 1.11 -5.64
N ILE A 7 -2.77 1.60 -6.73
CA ILE A 7 -4.21 1.37 -7.00
C ILE A 7 -4.55 -0.11 -7.09
N ARG A 8 -3.66 -0.94 -7.64
CA ARG A 8 -3.84 -2.40 -7.70
C ARG A 8 -3.74 -3.03 -6.31
N TYR A 9 -2.75 -2.66 -5.51
CA TYR A 9 -2.51 -3.25 -4.20
C TYR A 9 -3.59 -2.89 -3.18
N VAL A 10 -4.09 -1.64 -3.16
CA VAL A 10 -5.14 -1.24 -2.21
C VAL A 10 -6.46 -1.98 -2.42
N LYS A 11 -6.71 -2.51 -3.62
CA LYS A 11 -7.92 -3.28 -3.93
C LYS A 11 -7.89 -4.72 -3.40
N ILE A 12 -6.74 -5.22 -2.98
CA ILE A 12 -6.60 -6.55 -2.40
C ILE A 12 -6.89 -6.43 -0.90
N ASP A 13 -7.87 -7.19 -0.41
CA ASP A 13 -8.21 -7.24 1.00
C ASP A 13 -7.12 -7.98 1.78
N THR A 14 -6.51 -7.30 2.75
CA THR A 14 -5.45 -7.84 3.61
C THR A 14 -5.69 -7.51 5.08
N GLU A 15 -6.97 -7.29 5.46
CA GLU A 15 -7.37 -6.95 6.82
C GLU A 15 -6.85 -7.98 7.83
N SER A 16 -6.27 -7.50 8.92
CA SER A 16 -5.81 -8.32 10.05
C SER A 16 -6.99 -8.77 10.92
N ASP A 17 -6.69 -9.64 11.90
CA ASP A 17 -7.65 -10.10 12.90
C ASP A 17 -6.96 -10.10 14.28
N ASP A 18 -7.36 -9.17 15.14
CA ASP A 18 -6.80 -9.00 16.47
C ASP A 18 -7.14 -10.16 17.43
N SER A 19 -8.16 -10.94 17.10
CA SER A 19 -8.54 -12.14 17.88
C SER A 19 -7.71 -13.37 17.53
N SER A 20 -6.96 -13.32 16.42
CA SER A 20 -6.17 -14.45 15.91
C SER A 20 -4.83 -14.58 16.63
N SER A 21 -4.50 -15.81 17.03
CA SER A 21 -3.15 -16.15 17.53
C SER A 21 -2.18 -16.58 16.42
N LEU A 22 -2.61 -16.56 15.17
CA LEU A 22 -1.81 -16.97 14.02
C LEU A 22 -0.92 -15.85 13.48
N THR A 23 0.10 -16.21 12.71
CA THR A 23 0.94 -15.27 11.97
C THR A 23 1.12 -15.78 10.54
N PRO A 24 0.61 -15.05 9.53
CA PRO A 24 -0.20 -13.82 9.66
C PRO A 24 -1.57 -14.09 10.31
N SER A 25 -2.19 -13.06 10.89
CA SER A 25 -3.46 -13.17 11.60
C SER A 25 -4.63 -13.57 10.71
N THR A 26 -4.55 -13.31 9.41
CA THR A 26 -5.50 -13.76 8.38
C THR A 26 -4.78 -14.30 7.16
N SER A 27 -5.38 -15.32 6.51
CA SER A 27 -4.83 -15.91 5.28
C SER A 27 -4.91 -14.96 4.07
N LYS A 28 -5.83 -14.00 4.08
CA LYS A 28 -6.00 -13.03 2.98
C LYS A 28 -4.78 -12.09 2.78
N GLN A 29 -3.91 -11.99 3.79
CA GLN A 29 -2.64 -11.28 3.64
C GLN A 29 -1.72 -11.95 2.61
N PHE A 30 -1.84 -13.28 2.43
CA PHE A 30 -1.11 -13.98 1.38
C PHE A 30 -1.57 -13.62 -0.03
N ASP A 31 -2.77 -13.08 -0.22
CA ASP A 31 -3.25 -12.69 -1.55
C ASP A 31 -2.35 -11.57 -2.11
N LEU A 32 -2.06 -10.54 -1.32
CA LEU A 32 -1.10 -9.50 -1.73
C LEU A 32 0.34 -10.01 -1.77
N LEU A 33 0.78 -10.79 -0.77
CA LEU A 33 2.14 -11.34 -0.73
C LEU A 33 2.45 -12.21 -1.96
N ASN A 34 1.50 -13.00 -2.44
CA ASN A 34 1.65 -13.80 -3.65
C ASN A 34 1.74 -12.95 -4.92
N VAL A 35 0.99 -11.84 -5.00
CA VAL A 35 1.11 -10.86 -6.09
C VAL A 35 2.51 -10.25 -6.09
N LEU A 36 3.00 -9.80 -4.93
CA LEU A 36 4.34 -9.22 -4.80
C LEU A 36 5.43 -10.21 -5.16
N LYS A 37 5.28 -11.47 -4.70
CA LYS A 37 6.21 -12.55 -5.05
C LYS A 37 6.25 -12.78 -6.56
N SER A 38 5.09 -12.84 -7.22
CA SER A 38 5.01 -13.02 -8.67
C SER A 38 5.69 -11.87 -9.42
N GLU A 39 5.49 -10.61 -9.00
CA GLU A 39 6.16 -9.46 -9.60
C GLU A 39 7.69 -9.51 -9.42
N LEU A 40 8.17 -9.96 -8.24
CA LEU A 40 9.61 -10.14 -8.01
C LEU A 40 10.18 -11.27 -8.87
N ASP A 41 9.43 -12.37 -9.06
CA ASP A 41 9.83 -13.47 -9.93
C ASP A 41 9.92 -13.01 -11.40
N GLU A 42 8.95 -12.22 -11.88
CA GLU A 42 8.97 -11.60 -13.21
C GLU A 42 10.19 -10.68 -13.41
N LEU A 43 10.56 -9.94 -12.38
CA LEU A 43 11.76 -9.11 -12.35
C LEU A 43 13.06 -9.92 -12.17
N ARG A 44 12.96 -11.24 -12.01
CA ARG A 44 14.08 -12.16 -11.72
C ARG A 44 14.85 -11.79 -10.44
N VAL A 45 14.18 -11.21 -9.47
CA VAL A 45 14.73 -10.89 -8.16
C VAL A 45 14.66 -12.12 -7.27
N LYS A 46 15.80 -12.48 -6.67
CA LYS A 46 15.82 -13.56 -5.66
C LYS A 46 14.93 -13.18 -4.50
N ASN A 47 13.94 -14.03 -4.20
CA ASN A 47 12.98 -13.76 -3.14
C ASN A 47 12.57 -15.05 -2.43
N GLU A 48 12.02 -14.88 -1.21
CA GLU A 48 11.51 -15.97 -0.39
C GLU A 48 10.25 -15.50 0.36
N LEU A 49 9.15 -16.20 0.18
CA LEU A 49 7.92 -16.02 0.97
C LEU A 49 7.83 -17.11 2.04
N THR A 50 7.91 -16.71 3.30
CA THR A 50 7.85 -17.63 4.43
C THR A 50 6.41 -18.04 4.77
N LYS A 51 6.25 -19.13 5.51
CA LYS A 51 4.94 -19.56 6.02
C LYS A 51 4.32 -18.58 7.02
N SER A 52 5.14 -17.73 7.65
CA SER A 52 4.69 -16.68 8.58
C SER A 52 4.39 -15.34 7.88
N GLY A 53 4.24 -15.33 6.54
CA GLY A 53 3.84 -14.14 5.78
C GLY A 53 4.93 -13.07 5.67
N ARG A 54 6.21 -13.45 5.68
CA ARG A 54 7.30 -12.52 5.41
C ARG A 54 7.84 -12.78 4.00
N LEU A 55 7.84 -11.75 3.18
CA LEU A 55 8.43 -11.78 1.84
C LEU A 55 9.75 -11.03 1.87
N TYR A 56 10.83 -11.77 1.69
CA TYR A 56 12.18 -11.22 1.56
C TYR A 56 12.56 -11.13 0.09
N ALA A 57 13.21 -10.06 -0.31
CA ALA A 57 13.79 -9.90 -1.63
C ALA A 57 15.20 -9.35 -1.51
N PHE A 58 16.09 -9.80 -2.38
CA PHE A 58 17.49 -9.39 -2.38
C PHE A 58 17.88 -8.92 -3.77
N VAL A 59 18.28 -7.64 -3.87
CA VAL A 59 18.88 -7.05 -5.06
C VAL A 59 20.38 -6.90 -4.84
N PRO A 60 21.22 -7.56 -5.60
CA PRO A 60 22.66 -7.43 -5.48
C PRO A 60 23.12 -5.99 -5.72
N GLY A 61 24.09 -5.54 -4.96
CA GLY A 61 24.67 -4.22 -5.07
C GLY A 61 26.19 -4.26 -5.01
N ASN A 62 26.81 -3.15 -4.62
CA ASN A 62 28.23 -3.07 -4.43
C ASN A 62 28.64 -3.72 -3.10
N GLU A 63 29.34 -4.85 -3.14
CA GLU A 63 29.79 -5.62 -1.96
C GLU A 63 30.71 -4.85 -1.01
N LYS A 64 31.26 -3.71 -1.46
CA LYS A 64 32.11 -2.84 -0.61
C LYS A 64 31.32 -1.86 0.25
N LEU A 65 30.01 -1.82 0.07
CA LEU A 65 29.12 -0.93 0.81
C LEU A 65 28.16 -1.75 1.70
N ASP A 66 27.75 -1.14 2.80
CA ASP A 66 26.75 -1.74 3.67
C ASP A 66 25.41 -1.88 2.95
N PRO A 67 24.68 -2.96 3.18
CA PRO A 67 23.35 -3.16 2.59
C PRO A 67 22.34 -2.18 3.18
N ILE A 68 21.38 -1.74 2.36
CA ILE A 68 20.23 -0.95 2.78
C ILE A 68 19.02 -1.87 2.85
N GLY A 69 18.34 -1.90 4.01
CA GLY A 69 17.06 -2.60 4.18
C GLY A 69 15.88 -1.64 4.03
N LEU A 70 14.89 -2.04 3.24
CA LEU A 70 13.58 -1.39 3.15
C LEU A 70 12.52 -2.34 3.72
N CYS A 71 11.56 -1.82 4.47
CA CYS A 71 10.54 -2.62 5.12
C CYS A 71 9.18 -1.92 5.03
N ALA A 72 8.13 -2.68 4.75
CA ALA A 72 6.73 -2.25 4.78
C ALA A 72 5.85 -3.44 5.16
N HIS A 73 4.63 -3.18 5.67
CA HIS A 73 3.68 -4.25 5.98
C HIS A 73 2.53 -4.29 4.97
N VAL A 74 1.89 -5.46 4.83
CA VAL A 74 0.80 -5.67 3.87
C VAL A 74 -0.57 -5.64 4.51
N ASP A 75 -0.67 -5.94 5.80
CA ASP A 75 -1.94 -5.96 6.52
C ASP A 75 -2.52 -4.55 6.68
N THR A 76 -3.84 -4.51 6.80
CA THR A 76 -4.59 -3.31 7.16
C THR A 76 -5.32 -3.53 8.48
N ALA A 77 -5.53 -2.44 9.24
CA ALA A 77 -6.20 -2.47 10.53
C ALA A 77 -7.63 -3.03 10.43
N PRO A 78 -8.09 -3.78 11.44
CA PRO A 78 -9.41 -4.41 11.44
C PRO A 78 -10.54 -3.45 11.86
N ASP A 79 -10.22 -2.20 12.29
CA ASP A 79 -11.19 -1.22 12.77
C ASP A 79 -12.22 -0.82 11.72
N PHE A 80 -11.86 -0.90 10.45
CA PHE A 80 -12.73 -0.61 9.33
C PHE A 80 -12.35 -1.45 8.11
N THR A 81 -13.36 -1.91 7.36
CA THR A 81 -13.13 -2.87 6.27
C THR A 81 -12.17 -2.38 5.19
N GLY A 82 -11.27 -3.26 4.76
CA GLY A 82 -10.41 -3.12 3.57
C GLY A 82 -10.93 -3.88 2.34
N LYS A 83 -12.20 -4.37 2.38
CA LYS A 83 -12.79 -5.14 1.28
C LYS A 83 -13.48 -4.23 0.26
N ASN A 84 -13.26 -4.51 -1.03
CA ASN A 84 -13.86 -3.76 -2.15
C ASN A 84 -13.47 -2.27 -2.16
N VAL A 85 -12.21 -1.97 -1.84
CA VAL A 85 -11.69 -0.60 -1.88
C VAL A 85 -11.90 0.01 -3.26
N ASN A 86 -12.53 1.19 -3.29
CA ASN A 86 -12.78 1.96 -4.51
C ASN A 86 -11.99 3.28 -4.47
N PRO A 87 -10.72 3.29 -4.93
CA PRO A 87 -9.87 4.46 -4.86
C PRO A 87 -10.23 5.51 -5.92
N GLU A 88 -10.33 6.76 -5.49
CA GLU A 88 -10.55 7.95 -6.33
C GLU A 88 -9.27 8.78 -6.44
N VAL A 89 -8.78 9.00 -7.64
CA VAL A 89 -7.61 9.87 -7.90
C VAL A 89 -8.10 11.29 -8.23
N VAL A 90 -7.84 12.23 -7.33
CA VAL A 90 -8.20 13.64 -7.48
C VAL A 90 -6.97 14.44 -7.88
N LYS A 91 -6.92 14.90 -9.13
CA LYS A 91 -5.86 15.79 -9.64
C LYS A 91 -6.17 17.23 -9.27
N ASN A 92 -5.11 18.01 -8.99
CA ASN A 92 -5.23 19.44 -8.63
C ASN A 92 -6.24 19.67 -7.50
N TYR A 93 -6.09 18.88 -6.41
CA TYR A 93 -6.97 19.03 -5.24
C TYR A 93 -7.05 20.49 -4.81
N ASP A 94 -8.25 20.99 -4.53
CA ASP A 94 -8.52 22.40 -4.27
C ASP A 94 -8.22 22.89 -2.83
N GLY A 95 -7.79 21.96 -1.94
CA GLY A 95 -7.50 22.28 -0.56
C GLY A 95 -8.75 22.45 0.34
N LYS A 96 -9.93 22.07 -0.13
CA LYS A 96 -11.19 22.21 0.59
C LYS A 96 -11.68 20.88 1.15
N THR A 97 -12.76 20.93 1.94
CA THR A 97 -13.48 19.77 2.44
C THR A 97 -13.83 18.81 1.29
N LYS A 98 -13.41 17.55 1.40
CA LYS A 98 -13.63 16.52 0.37
C LYS A 98 -14.80 15.62 0.76
N ILE A 99 -15.83 15.58 -0.07
CA ILE A 99 -16.90 14.58 0.02
C ILE A 99 -16.40 13.27 -0.58
N LEU A 100 -16.60 12.16 0.13
CA LEU A 100 -16.10 10.84 -0.22
C LEU A 100 -17.18 10.02 -0.95
N GLY A 101 -17.08 9.98 -2.27
CA GLY A 101 -17.99 9.22 -3.12
C GLY A 101 -19.45 9.49 -2.82
N LYS A 102 -20.25 8.40 -2.71
CA LYS A 102 -21.68 8.42 -2.41
C LYS A 102 -22.01 8.09 -0.94
N SER A 103 -20.99 7.92 -0.09
CA SER A 103 -21.17 7.50 1.31
C SER A 103 -21.80 8.58 2.19
N GLY A 104 -21.79 9.85 1.75
CA GLY A 104 -22.15 11.01 2.57
C GLY A 104 -21.07 11.40 3.59
N ARG A 105 -19.99 10.63 3.70
CA ARG A 105 -18.83 10.97 4.56
C ARG A 105 -18.02 12.07 3.89
N PHE A 106 -17.29 12.82 4.72
CA PHE A 106 -16.41 13.89 4.23
C PHE A 106 -15.19 14.03 5.14
N LEU A 107 -14.13 14.57 4.57
CA LEU A 107 -12.93 15.01 5.28
C LEU A 107 -12.99 16.54 5.38
N ASP A 108 -13.31 17.06 6.56
CA ASP A 108 -13.43 18.50 6.77
C ASP A 108 -12.04 19.10 7.02
N VAL A 109 -11.70 20.15 6.28
CA VAL A 109 -10.44 20.89 6.49
C VAL A 109 -10.37 21.56 7.85
N LYS A 110 -11.49 21.78 8.54
CA LYS A 110 -11.49 22.26 9.92
C LYS A 110 -11.02 21.21 10.91
N GLU A 111 -11.40 19.94 10.66
CA GLU A 111 -10.97 18.80 11.45
C GLU A 111 -9.57 18.31 11.04
N TYR A 112 -9.28 18.34 9.72
CA TYR A 112 -8.01 17.93 9.13
C TYR A 112 -7.33 19.07 8.38
N PRO A 113 -6.78 20.11 9.08
CA PRO A 113 -6.20 21.30 8.44
C PRO A 113 -5.04 20.99 7.49
N ILE A 114 -4.38 19.85 7.66
CA ILE A 114 -3.30 19.37 6.79
C ILE A 114 -3.72 19.30 5.32
N LEU A 115 -5.00 19.04 5.04
CA LEU A 115 -5.52 18.95 3.68
C LEU A 115 -5.31 20.23 2.87
N THR A 116 -5.35 21.41 3.51
CA THR A 116 -5.12 22.69 2.83
C THR A 116 -3.70 22.79 2.24
N LYS A 117 -2.71 22.12 2.87
CA LYS A 117 -1.31 22.10 2.38
C LYS A 117 -1.12 21.26 1.12
N PHE A 118 -2.11 20.44 0.76
CA PHE A 118 -2.09 19.61 -0.44
C PHE A 118 -2.83 20.24 -1.63
N ALA A 119 -3.27 21.50 -1.53
CA ALA A 119 -3.83 22.22 -2.65
C ALA A 119 -2.90 22.17 -3.87
N GLY A 120 -3.44 21.88 -5.05
CA GLY A 120 -2.69 21.71 -6.30
C GLY A 120 -1.99 20.35 -6.44
N LYS A 121 -2.04 19.47 -5.45
CA LYS A 121 -1.45 18.13 -5.52
C LYS A 121 -2.47 17.11 -6.05
N THR A 122 -1.97 15.95 -6.47
CA THR A 122 -2.81 14.79 -6.75
C THR A 122 -2.94 13.96 -5.48
N LEU A 123 -4.18 13.73 -5.04
CA LEU A 123 -4.50 12.93 -3.86
C LEU A 123 -5.29 11.68 -4.25
N ILE A 124 -5.22 10.67 -3.42
CA ILE A 124 -5.99 9.43 -3.57
C ILE A 124 -6.88 9.29 -2.33
N PHE A 125 -8.17 9.15 -2.56
CA PHE A 125 -9.19 8.95 -1.54
C PHE A 125 -9.90 7.63 -1.76
N THR A 126 -10.64 7.14 -0.74
CA THR A 126 -11.70 6.14 -0.95
C THR A 126 -13.03 6.84 -1.20
N ASP A 127 -14.05 6.04 -1.53
CA ASP A 127 -15.43 6.52 -1.59
C ASP A 127 -16.10 6.67 -0.20
N GLY A 128 -15.34 6.46 0.88
CA GLY A 128 -15.80 6.57 2.26
C GLY A 128 -16.49 5.33 2.80
N THR A 129 -16.54 4.24 2.05
CA THR A 129 -17.12 2.96 2.51
C THR A 129 -16.09 1.99 3.06
N THR A 130 -14.79 2.24 2.81
CA THR A 130 -13.68 1.38 3.23
C THR A 130 -12.48 2.21 3.71
N LEU A 131 -11.50 1.56 4.35
CA LEU A 131 -10.14 2.09 4.41
C LEU A 131 -9.57 2.24 3.00
N LEU A 132 -8.60 3.14 2.81
CA LEU A 132 -7.76 3.15 1.60
C LEU A 132 -6.67 2.07 1.70
N GLY A 133 -6.16 1.82 2.89
CA GLY A 133 -5.04 0.90 3.11
C GLY A 133 -3.70 1.49 2.66
N ALA A 134 -3.56 2.84 2.65
CA ALA A 134 -2.29 3.48 2.29
C ALA A 134 -1.19 3.17 3.29
N ASP A 135 -1.52 2.95 4.53
CA ASP A 135 -0.68 2.39 5.59
C ASP A 135 -0.84 0.86 5.61
N ASP A 136 0.10 0.05 5.11
CA ASP A 136 1.34 0.58 4.50
C ASP A 136 1.52 0.09 3.04
N LYS A 137 0.42 -0.09 2.29
CA LYS A 137 0.51 -0.46 0.86
C LYS A 137 1.17 0.62 0.00
N ALA A 138 1.24 1.87 0.50
CA ALA A 138 2.03 2.91 -0.14
C ALA A 138 3.53 2.61 -0.04
N GLY A 139 4.01 2.25 1.16
CA GLY A 139 5.40 1.81 1.37
C GLY A 139 5.73 0.57 0.54
N VAL A 140 4.85 -0.44 0.53
CA VAL A 140 5.00 -1.62 -0.34
C VAL A 140 5.15 -1.22 -1.81
N SER A 141 4.30 -0.31 -2.30
CA SER A 141 4.34 0.15 -3.69
C SER A 141 5.63 0.89 -4.01
N ILE A 142 6.11 1.73 -3.08
CA ILE A 142 7.37 2.46 -3.21
C ILE A 142 8.55 1.49 -3.26
N ILE A 143 8.60 0.50 -2.37
CA ILE A 143 9.67 -0.50 -2.34
C ILE A 143 9.72 -1.26 -3.67
N MET A 144 8.59 -1.73 -4.19
CA MET A 144 8.52 -2.44 -5.47
C MET A 144 8.96 -1.56 -6.65
N GLU A 145 8.61 -0.27 -6.64
CA GLU A 145 9.06 0.70 -7.65
C GLU A 145 10.57 0.97 -7.56
N VAL A 146 11.12 1.04 -6.33
CA VAL A 146 12.57 1.18 -6.10
C VAL A 146 13.30 -0.04 -6.64
N VAL A 147 12.83 -1.26 -6.32
CA VAL A 147 13.41 -2.52 -6.83
C VAL A 147 13.45 -2.50 -8.36
N GLU A 148 12.33 -2.21 -9.02
CA GLU A 148 12.25 -2.17 -10.48
C GLU A 148 13.21 -1.12 -11.09
N ASN A 149 13.40 0.02 -10.44
CA ASN A 149 14.26 1.09 -10.95
C ASN A 149 15.76 0.79 -10.74
N VAL A 150 16.11 0.23 -9.57
CA VAL A 150 17.52 -0.15 -9.29
C VAL A 150 18.03 -1.22 -10.25
N LEU A 151 17.16 -2.14 -10.69
CA LEU A 151 17.51 -3.17 -11.68
C LEU A 151 17.81 -2.62 -13.08
N LYS A 152 17.51 -1.35 -13.35
CA LYS A 152 17.77 -0.67 -14.64
C LYS A 152 19.09 0.11 -14.63
N LEU A 153 19.75 0.23 -13.48
CA LEU A 153 21.04 0.92 -13.30
C LEU A 153 22.20 0.00 -13.65
#